data_c5595010fda679222671309c1633f2bb
#
_entry.id   c5595010fda679222671309c1633f2bb
#
_cell.length_a   1.000
_cell.length_b   1.000
_cell.length_c   1.000
_cell.angle_alpha   90.00
_cell.angle_beta   90.00
_cell.angle_gamma   90.00
#
_symmetry.space_group_name_H-M   'P 1'
#
loop_
_entity.id
_entity.type
_entity.pdbx_description
1 polymer ?
#
loop_
_entity_poly.entity_id
_entity_poly.type
_entity_poly.pdbx_seq_one_letter_code
_entity_poly.pdbx_strand_id
1 'polypeptide(L)'
;MHRLLLPALVCALLQAGPAAAAEMPPGASSCTGCHASTKIPDTVIPRIAGRKASNIVTAMREFRSGGLQSSVMGRIAKGFTDPQIDAIAAWFAAQPE
;
A
#
# COMPACT_ATOMS: atom_id res chain seq x y z
N MET A 1 59.01 31.60 -3.94
CA MET A 1 58.40 30.41 -3.35
C MET A 1 56.88 30.52 -3.49
N HIS A 2 56.30 29.95 -4.53
CA HIS A 2 54.88 29.98 -4.76
C HIS A 2 54.27 28.72 -4.15
N ARG A 3 53.52 28.91 -3.07
CA ARG A 3 52.73 27.83 -2.47
C ARG A 3 51.41 27.68 -3.26
N LEU A 4 51.33 26.67 -4.09
CA LEU A 4 50.10 26.27 -4.74
C LEU A 4 49.18 25.60 -3.71
N LEU A 5 48.13 26.33 -3.30
CA LEU A 5 47.05 25.79 -2.52
C LEU A 5 46.10 25.06 -3.51
N LEU A 6 46.14 23.74 -3.50
CA LEU A 6 45.12 22.92 -4.16
C LEU A 6 43.80 22.99 -3.36
N PRO A 7 42.71 23.38 -3.99
CA PRO A 7 41.39 23.22 -3.34
C PRO A 7 41.01 21.74 -3.31
N ALA A 8 40.90 21.21 -2.12
CA ALA A 8 40.32 19.89 -1.89
C ALA A 8 38.82 19.92 -2.26
N LEU A 9 38.48 19.37 -3.41
CA LEU A 9 37.11 19.18 -3.83
C LEU A 9 36.51 18.03 -3.01
N VAL A 10 35.80 18.36 -1.93
CA VAL A 10 35.05 17.40 -1.14
C VAL A 10 33.81 17.04 -1.95
N CYS A 11 33.87 15.94 -2.70
CA CYS A 11 32.67 15.29 -3.26
C CYS A 11 31.84 14.71 -2.10
N ALA A 12 30.85 15.45 -1.64
CA ALA A 12 29.81 14.92 -0.79
C ALA A 12 28.95 13.96 -1.64
N LEU A 13 29.27 12.67 -1.58
CA LEU A 13 28.40 11.62 -2.10
C LEU A 13 27.15 11.59 -1.22
N LEU A 14 26.08 12.20 -1.71
CA LEU A 14 24.73 11.94 -1.16
C LEU A 14 24.42 10.46 -1.38
N GLN A 15 24.63 9.68 -0.35
CA GLN A 15 24.18 8.29 -0.32
C GLN A 15 22.65 8.31 -0.08
N ALA A 16 21.90 8.33 -1.18
CA ALA A 16 20.52 7.96 -1.12
C ALA A 16 20.45 6.45 -0.78
N GLY A 17 20.23 6.14 0.49
CA GLY A 17 19.96 4.76 0.91
C GLY A 17 18.70 4.23 0.23
N PRO A 18 18.54 2.88 0.10
CA PRO A 18 17.31 2.32 -0.43
C PRO A 18 16.12 2.83 0.38
N ALA A 19 15.08 3.35 -0.31
CA ALA A 19 13.84 3.73 0.34
C ALA A 19 13.31 2.50 1.10
N ALA A 20 13.14 2.61 2.42
CA ALA A 20 12.53 1.55 3.21
C ALA A 20 11.12 1.29 2.68
N ALA A 21 10.78 0.02 2.40
CA ALA A 21 9.43 -0.36 2.05
C ALA A 21 8.48 0.09 3.18
N ALA A 22 7.35 0.70 2.82
CA ALA A 22 6.35 1.10 3.80
C ALA A 22 5.88 -0.11 4.60
N GLU A 23 5.82 0.04 5.91
CA GLU A 23 5.36 -0.98 6.81
C GLU A 23 3.87 -1.25 6.59
N MET A 24 3.47 -2.54 6.66
CA MET A 24 2.08 -2.93 6.52
C MET A 24 1.25 -2.31 7.65
N PRO A 25 0.19 -1.53 7.36
CA PRO A 25 -0.62 -0.94 8.40
C PRO A 25 -1.43 -1.99 9.16
N PRO A 26 -1.84 -1.68 10.42
CA PRO A 26 -2.69 -2.58 11.19
C PRO A 26 -3.96 -2.98 10.43
N GLY A 27 -4.28 -4.26 10.45
CA GLY A 27 -5.46 -4.83 9.79
C GLY A 27 -5.25 -5.26 8.34
N ALA A 28 -4.23 -4.76 7.64
CA ALA A 28 -3.95 -5.14 6.25
C ALA A 28 -3.62 -6.64 6.10
N SER A 29 -3.00 -7.25 7.10
CA SER A 29 -2.69 -8.68 7.08
C SER A 29 -3.94 -9.57 7.01
N SER A 30 -5.06 -9.12 7.58
CA SER A 30 -6.32 -9.85 7.49
C SER A 30 -6.90 -9.90 6.07
N CYS A 31 -6.54 -8.95 5.24
CA CYS A 31 -6.95 -8.92 3.82
C CYS A 31 -6.21 -9.96 2.99
N THR A 32 -4.93 -10.19 3.27
CA THR A 32 -4.07 -11.08 2.50
C THR A 32 -4.47 -12.56 2.63
N GLY A 33 -5.24 -12.93 3.64
CA GLY A 33 -5.73 -14.30 3.82
C GLY A 33 -6.72 -14.73 2.74
N CYS A 34 -7.46 -13.78 2.16
CA CYS A 34 -8.43 -14.03 1.10
C CYS A 34 -8.05 -13.34 -0.21
N HIS A 35 -7.57 -12.09 -0.15
CA HIS A 35 -7.07 -11.35 -1.31
C HIS A 35 -5.60 -11.65 -1.53
N ALA A 36 -5.31 -12.67 -2.32
CA ALA A 36 -3.95 -13.10 -2.59
C ALA A 36 -3.13 -12.01 -3.31
N SER A 37 -1.83 -11.96 -3.03
CA SER A 37 -0.88 -11.07 -3.70
C SER A 37 -0.57 -11.51 -5.14
N THR A 38 -0.84 -12.78 -5.46
CA THR A 38 -0.65 -13.36 -6.78
C THR A 38 -1.99 -13.76 -7.39
N LYS A 39 -2.04 -13.84 -8.72
CA LYS A 39 -3.24 -14.28 -9.42
C LYS A 39 -3.54 -15.75 -9.12
N ILE A 40 -4.73 -16.00 -8.58
CA ILE A 40 -5.25 -17.36 -8.37
C ILE A 40 -6.30 -17.64 -9.44
N PRO A 41 -6.15 -18.73 -10.23
CA PRO A 41 -7.18 -19.13 -11.19
C PRO A 41 -8.50 -19.45 -10.50
N ASP A 42 -9.61 -19.21 -11.21
CA ASP A 42 -10.97 -19.61 -10.81
C ASP A 42 -11.47 -19.08 -9.46
N THR A 43 -10.87 -18.01 -8.95
CA THR A 43 -11.37 -17.33 -7.74
C THR A 43 -12.26 -16.14 -8.11
N VAL A 44 -13.33 -15.96 -7.34
CA VAL A 44 -14.17 -14.75 -7.38
C VAL A 44 -13.63 -13.65 -6.46
N ILE A 45 -12.61 -13.95 -5.67
CA ILE A 45 -11.98 -12.98 -4.75
C ILE A 45 -10.90 -12.22 -5.52
N PRO A 46 -11.08 -10.91 -5.77
CA PRO A 46 -10.15 -10.17 -6.61
C PRO A 46 -8.84 -9.89 -5.87
N ARG A 47 -7.76 -9.79 -6.64
CA ARG A 47 -6.53 -9.15 -6.16
C ARG A 47 -6.79 -7.66 -5.94
N ILE A 48 -6.24 -7.13 -4.86
CA ILE A 48 -6.30 -5.69 -4.54
C ILE A 48 -4.93 -5.02 -4.62
N ALA A 49 -3.85 -5.79 -4.62
CA ALA A 49 -2.49 -5.27 -4.81
C ALA A 49 -2.35 -4.53 -6.14
N GLY A 50 -1.74 -3.36 -6.11
CA GLY A 50 -1.51 -2.53 -7.28
C GLY A 50 -2.72 -1.75 -7.80
N ARG A 51 -3.90 -1.91 -7.19
CA ARG A 51 -5.08 -1.11 -7.54
C ARG A 51 -4.96 0.32 -7.03
N LYS A 52 -5.63 1.25 -7.70
CA LYS A 52 -5.70 2.64 -7.22
C LYS A 52 -6.29 2.70 -5.81
N ALA A 53 -5.62 3.43 -4.92
CA ALA A 53 -6.08 3.58 -3.54
C ALA A 53 -7.51 4.11 -3.47
N SER A 54 -7.88 5.09 -4.29
CA SER A 54 -9.24 5.63 -4.35
C SER A 54 -10.30 4.59 -4.68
N ASN A 55 -9.99 3.62 -5.54
CA ASN A 55 -10.92 2.54 -5.88
C ASN A 55 -11.10 1.58 -4.71
N ILE A 56 -10.03 1.27 -3.98
CA ILE A 56 -10.10 0.42 -2.78
C ILE A 56 -10.92 1.11 -1.70
N VAL A 57 -10.66 2.39 -1.44
CA VAL A 57 -11.40 3.19 -0.45
C VAL A 57 -12.90 3.22 -0.78
N THR A 58 -13.24 3.53 -2.03
CA THR A 58 -14.64 3.58 -2.48
C THR A 58 -15.33 2.23 -2.27
N ALA A 59 -14.71 1.13 -2.71
CA ALA A 59 -15.27 -0.19 -2.55
C ALA A 59 -15.49 -0.55 -1.07
N MET A 60 -14.53 -0.28 -0.21
CA MET A 60 -14.63 -0.55 1.22
C MET A 60 -15.75 0.25 1.90
N ARG A 61 -15.91 1.51 1.54
CA ARG A 61 -17.01 2.35 2.05
C ARG A 61 -18.37 1.85 1.57
N GLU A 62 -18.47 1.43 0.32
CA GLU A 62 -19.70 0.86 -0.24
C GLU A 62 -20.04 -0.49 0.37
N PHE A 63 -19.07 -1.35 0.62
CA PHE A 63 -19.30 -2.58 1.39
C PHE A 63 -19.80 -2.28 2.80
N ARG A 64 -19.20 -1.31 3.48
CA ARG A 64 -19.58 -0.92 4.83
C ARG A 64 -20.99 -0.36 4.89
N SER A 65 -21.40 0.44 3.92
CA SER A 65 -22.74 1.04 3.84
C SER A 65 -23.81 0.10 3.32
N GLY A 66 -23.44 -1.02 2.70
CA GLY A 66 -24.37 -1.93 2.02
C GLY A 66 -24.67 -1.56 0.58
N GLY A 67 -24.01 -0.53 0.02
CA GLY A 67 -24.20 -0.10 -1.37
C GLY A 67 -23.61 -1.08 -2.39
N LEU A 68 -22.66 -1.91 -1.97
CA LEU A 68 -22.06 -2.96 -2.78
C LEU A 68 -22.35 -4.32 -2.14
N GLN A 69 -22.95 -5.22 -2.93
CA GLN A 69 -23.28 -6.57 -2.46
C GLN A 69 -22.02 -7.42 -2.29
N SER A 70 -22.01 -8.25 -1.25
CA SER A 70 -20.93 -9.17 -0.95
C SER A 70 -21.41 -10.32 -0.10
N SER A 71 -20.66 -11.44 -0.09
CA SER A 71 -20.89 -12.52 0.85
C SER A 71 -20.33 -12.21 2.24
N VAL A 72 -19.14 -11.59 2.32
CA VAL A 72 -18.43 -11.36 3.59
C VAL A 72 -17.85 -9.96 3.74
N MET A 73 -17.53 -9.26 2.64
CA MET A 73 -16.86 -7.96 2.71
C MET A 73 -17.68 -6.89 3.42
N GLY A 74 -19.01 -6.94 3.35
CA GLY A 74 -19.87 -6.04 4.10
C GLY A 74 -19.67 -6.12 5.62
N ARG A 75 -19.43 -7.32 6.14
CA ARG A 75 -19.11 -7.52 7.56
C ARG A 75 -17.69 -7.09 7.91
N ILE A 76 -16.73 -7.45 7.05
CA ILE A 76 -15.32 -7.09 7.26
C ILE A 76 -15.14 -5.58 7.25
N ALA A 77 -15.71 -4.88 6.28
CA ALA A 77 -15.57 -3.44 6.14
C ALA A 77 -16.12 -2.66 7.34
N LYS A 78 -17.12 -3.18 8.03
CA LYS A 78 -17.67 -2.57 9.25
C LYS A 78 -16.68 -2.55 10.42
N GLY A 79 -15.66 -3.37 10.39
CA GLY A 79 -14.62 -3.41 11.41
C GLY A 79 -13.55 -2.32 11.26
N PHE A 80 -13.61 -1.48 10.24
CA PHE A 80 -12.59 -0.47 9.95
C PHE A 80 -13.15 0.94 9.93
N THR A 81 -12.39 1.87 10.49
CA THR A 81 -12.63 3.31 10.40
C THR A 81 -12.15 3.86 9.06
N ASP A 82 -12.59 5.07 8.70
CA ASP A 82 -12.11 5.73 7.48
C ASP A 82 -10.59 5.90 7.44
N PRO A 83 -9.90 6.37 8.51
CA PRO A 83 -8.43 6.43 8.49
C PRO A 83 -7.75 5.07 8.31
N GLN A 84 -8.31 4.01 8.87
CA GLN A 84 -7.79 2.65 8.70
C GLN A 84 -7.95 2.17 7.25
N ILE A 85 -9.11 2.41 6.65
CA ILE A 85 -9.37 2.10 5.24
C ILE A 85 -8.40 2.87 4.34
N ASP A 86 -8.19 4.15 4.59
CA ASP A 86 -7.27 4.99 3.81
C ASP A 86 -5.83 4.46 3.88
N ALA A 87 -5.36 4.10 5.06
CA ALA A 87 -4.00 3.55 5.25
C ALA A 87 -3.82 2.20 4.57
N ILE A 88 -4.79 1.29 4.71
CA ILE A 88 -4.77 -0.03 4.09
C ILE A 88 -4.81 0.09 2.57
N ALA A 89 -5.67 0.95 2.04
CA ALA A 89 -5.78 1.20 0.61
C ALA A 89 -4.48 1.74 0.00
N ALA A 90 -3.85 2.71 0.68
CA ALA A 90 -2.56 3.26 0.25
C ALA A 90 -1.46 2.19 0.22
N TRP A 91 -1.42 1.33 1.22
CA TRP A 91 -0.43 0.25 1.28
C TRP A 91 -0.62 -0.76 0.14
N PHE A 92 -1.85 -1.23 -0.10
CA PHE A 92 -2.12 -2.17 -1.20
C PHE A 92 -1.88 -1.54 -2.57
N ALA A 93 -2.23 -0.27 -2.76
CA ALA A 93 -1.98 0.43 -4.02
C ALA A 93 -0.49 0.50 -4.37
N ALA A 94 0.38 0.54 -3.38
CA ALA A 94 1.83 0.57 -3.54
C ALA A 94 2.45 -0.82 -3.77
N GLN A 95 1.69 -1.90 -3.63
CA GLN A 95 2.20 -3.25 -3.87
C GLN A 95 2.25 -3.55 -5.37
N PRO A 96 3.18 -4.43 -5.82
CA PRO A 96 3.23 -4.86 -7.22
C PRO A 96 1.93 -5.56 -7.65
N GLU A 97 1.57 -5.40 -8.92
CA GLU A 97 0.50 -6.14 -9.58
C GLU A 97 0.87 -7.61 -9.84
#